data_fddff017870bf9ae385f9612ae4c0812
#
_entry.id   fddff017870bf9ae385f9612ae4c0812
#
_cell.length_a   1.000
_cell.length_b   1.000
_cell.length_c   1.000
_cell.angle_alpha   90.00
_cell.angle_beta   90.00
_cell.angle_gamma   90.00
#
_symmetry.space_group_name_H-M   'P 1'
#
loop_
_entity.id
_entity.type
_entity.pdbx_description
1 polymer ?
#
loop_
_entity_poly.entity_id
_entity_poly.type
_entity_poly.pdbx_seq_one_letter_code
_entity_poly.pdbx_strand_id
1 'polypeptide(L)'
;MMHMRKVMKTIGICSMAVIMMAGLSGCGGKTGGAVSSGAKNAAKIGFTAALTGGAAAYGKSEEEGVRLAVEEINKKGDFPIDLLVEDTKAVPADSMNAMKKLIQEKVSLIIGPMTSNEAKAAGPIIQNAKVPSLEISVTAENITDIGDCIFRNSVPESKNIPQTVQKTHKLLGYKTAAIL
;
A
#
# COMPACT_ATOMS: atom_id res chain seq x y z
N MET A 1 44.39 61.99 -13.41
CA MET A 1 42.98 62.33 -13.61
C MET A 1 42.19 61.09 -14.04
N MET A 2 42.27 60.02 -13.29
CA MET A 2 41.61 58.76 -13.69
C MET A 2 41.62 57.71 -12.57
N HIS A 3 41.20 58.05 -11.34
CA HIS A 3 41.13 57.07 -10.26
C HIS A 3 39.99 57.24 -9.26
N MET A 4 39.01 58.12 -9.56
CA MET A 4 37.95 58.45 -8.57
C MET A 4 36.54 58.08 -9.02
N ARG A 5 36.40 57.12 -9.95
CA ARG A 5 35.06 56.64 -10.46
C ARG A 5 34.70 55.20 -10.18
N LYS A 6 35.51 54.44 -9.42
CA LYS A 6 35.28 53.02 -9.15
C LYS A 6 34.76 52.65 -7.75
N VAL A 7 34.61 53.60 -6.82
CA VAL A 7 34.26 53.31 -5.44
C VAL A 7 32.78 53.53 -5.11
N MET A 8 31.98 54.06 -6.03
CA MET A 8 30.60 54.45 -5.76
C MET A 8 29.53 53.54 -6.38
N LYS A 9 29.86 52.27 -6.72
CA LYS A 9 28.93 51.28 -7.25
C LYS A 9 28.71 50.05 -6.40
N THR A 10 29.23 49.97 -5.18
CA THR A 10 29.17 48.73 -4.38
C THR A 10 28.33 48.85 -3.09
N ILE A 11 27.58 49.94 -2.88
CA ILE A 11 26.79 50.15 -1.65
C ILE A 11 25.25 50.18 -1.93
N GLY A 12 24.82 49.73 -3.08
CA GLY A 12 23.41 49.80 -3.49
C GLY A 12 22.62 48.48 -3.56
N ILE A 13 23.14 47.32 -3.16
CA ILE A 13 22.48 46.02 -3.44
C ILE A 13 22.23 45.17 -2.17
N CYS A 14 22.26 45.72 -0.99
CA CYS A 14 22.05 44.95 0.24
C CYS A 14 20.78 45.31 1.03
N SER A 15 19.80 45.97 0.47
CA SER A 15 18.62 46.42 1.26
C SER A 15 17.27 46.08 0.64
N MET A 16 17.15 45.02 -0.18
CA MET A 16 15.85 44.71 -0.80
C MET A 16 15.54 43.20 -0.87
N ALA A 17 15.75 42.48 0.21
CA ALA A 17 15.45 41.05 0.28
C ALA A 17 14.85 40.60 1.62
N VAL A 18 14.02 41.41 2.28
CA VAL A 18 13.26 40.99 3.46
C VAL A 18 11.91 41.66 3.43
N ILE A 19 11.01 41.30 2.57
CA ILE A 19 9.54 41.43 2.70
C ILE A 19 8.91 40.73 1.51
N MET A 20 8.63 39.42 1.61
CA MET A 20 7.58 38.68 0.91
C MET A 20 7.54 37.22 1.41
N MET A 21 7.09 37.07 2.66
CA MET A 21 6.65 35.79 3.19
C MET A 21 5.42 36.01 4.05
N ALA A 22 4.32 36.39 3.45
CA ALA A 22 3.01 36.32 4.09
C ALA A 22 1.96 36.15 2.99
N GLY A 23 1.34 34.99 2.95
CA GLY A 23 0.07 34.82 2.26
C GLY A 23 0.08 33.87 1.09
N LEU A 24 -0.06 32.55 1.36
CA LEU A 24 -0.92 31.66 0.55
C LEU A 24 -1.40 30.53 1.45
N SER A 25 -2.42 30.80 2.24
CA SER A 25 -3.33 29.78 2.77
C SER A 25 -4.21 29.30 1.63
N GLY A 26 -3.76 28.32 0.88
CA GLY A 26 -4.52 27.64 -0.17
C GLY A 26 -5.15 26.38 0.43
N CYS A 27 -6.45 26.40 0.69
CA CYS A 27 -7.26 25.19 0.85
C CYS A 27 -7.11 24.30 -0.40
N GLY A 28 -6.81 23.03 -0.23
CA GLY A 28 -6.78 22.09 -1.32
C GLY A 28 -6.58 20.66 -0.86
N GLY A 29 -7.66 19.88 -0.82
CA GLY A 29 -7.66 18.45 -1.08
C GLY A 29 -7.01 17.56 -0.02
N LYS A 30 -7.81 16.88 0.79
CA LYS A 30 -7.43 15.68 1.54
C LYS A 30 -7.05 14.57 0.55
N THR A 31 -5.80 14.52 0.14
CA THR A 31 -5.17 13.30 -0.37
C THR A 31 -4.76 12.46 0.84
N GLY A 32 -5.11 11.17 0.82
CA GLY A 32 -4.88 10.23 1.91
C GLY A 32 -3.47 10.35 2.49
N GLY A 33 -3.39 10.87 3.70
CA GLY A 33 -2.12 11.07 4.38
C GLY A 33 -1.49 9.74 4.72
N ALA A 34 -0.24 9.54 4.32
CA ALA A 34 0.61 8.53 4.90
C ALA A 34 0.61 8.75 6.43
N VAL A 35 0.21 7.72 7.18
CA VAL A 35 0.36 7.73 8.64
C VAL A 35 1.83 7.41 8.92
N SER A 36 2.70 8.38 8.68
CA SER A 36 4.10 8.29 9.06
C SER A 36 4.22 8.67 10.52
N SER A 37 4.29 7.68 11.39
CA SER A 37 4.80 7.90 12.74
C SER A 37 6.32 8.05 12.61
N GLY A 38 6.85 9.26 12.63
CA GLY A 38 8.29 9.53 12.55
C GLY A 38 9.09 9.04 13.77
N ALA A 39 8.72 7.93 14.36
CA ALA A 39 9.46 7.25 15.42
C ALA A 39 10.70 6.59 14.81
N LYS A 40 11.88 6.89 15.35
CA LYS A 40 13.20 6.45 14.86
C LYS A 40 13.39 4.93 14.71
N ASN A 41 12.43 4.09 15.16
CA ASN A 41 12.49 2.64 15.13
C ASN A 41 11.16 2.01 14.67
N ALA A 42 10.35 2.69 13.86
CA ALA A 42 9.11 2.10 13.34
C ALA A 42 9.41 0.99 12.33
N ALA A 43 8.71 -0.14 12.46
CA ALA A 43 8.77 -1.19 11.44
C ALA A 43 8.01 -0.73 10.20
N LYS A 44 8.66 -0.74 9.04
CA LYS A 44 8.01 -0.44 7.77
C LYS A 44 7.21 -1.66 7.32
N ILE A 45 5.91 -1.48 7.10
CA ILE A 45 5.01 -2.49 6.53
C ILE A 45 4.45 -1.95 5.23
N GLY A 46 4.57 -2.73 4.15
CA GLY A 46 3.94 -2.44 2.87
C GLY A 46 2.50 -2.94 2.84
N PHE A 47 1.61 -2.21 2.23
CA PHE A 47 0.26 -2.64 1.89
C PHE A 47 -0.05 -2.37 0.43
N THR A 48 -0.62 -3.35 -0.26
CA THR A 48 -1.00 -3.20 -1.67
C THR A 48 -2.43 -3.67 -1.89
N ALA A 49 -3.23 -2.82 -2.55
CA ALA A 49 -4.59 -3.13 -2.95
C ALA A 49 -5.01 -2.28 -4.16
N ALA A 50 -6.14 -2.58 -4.77
CA ALA A 50 -6.75 -1.72 -5.77
C ALA A 50 -7.44 -0.54 -5.08
N LEU A 51 -6.81 0.61 -5.02
CA LEU A 51 -7.40 1.82 -4.43
C LEU A 51 -8.13 2.67 -5.46
N THR A 52 -7.84 2.44 -6.74
CA THR A 52 -8.54 3.02 -7.89
C THR A 52 -8.95 1.92 -8.88
N GLY A 53 -9.77 2.28 -9.89
CA GLY A 53 -10.25 1.33 -10.89
C GLY A 53 -11.47 0.50 -10.44
N GLY A 54 -11.76 -0.58 -11.16
CA GLY A 54 -13.00 -1.37 -10.98
C GLY A 54 -13.13 -2.11 -9.66
N ALA A 55 -12.02 -2.44 -9.01
CA ALA A 55 -11.98 -3.14 -7.72
C ALA A 55 -11.78 -2.18 -6.52
N ALA A 56 -11.86 -0.87 -6.72
CA ALA A 56 -11.51 0.13 -5.71
C ALA A 56 -12.36 0.06 -4.43
N ALA A 57 -13.63 -0.29 -4.53
CA ALA A 57 -14.50 -0.44 -3.36
C ALA A 57 -13.98 -1.55 -2.43
N TYR A 58 -13.52 -2.65 -3.01
CA TYR A 58 -12.96 -3.78 -2.28
C TYR A 58 -11.62 -3.42 -1.63
N GLY A 59 -10.68 -2.88 -2.42
CA GLY A 59 -9.35 -2.52 -1.92
C GLY A 59 -9.36 -1.42 -0.86
N LYS A 60 -10.29 -0.46 -0.95
CA LYS A 60 -10.45 0.56 0.09
C LYS A 60 -10.96 -0.01 1.40
N SER A 61 -11.88 -0.99 1.36
CA SER A 61 -12.33 -1.67 2.58
C SER A 61 -11.19 -2.44 3.26
N GLU A 62 -10.31 -3.07 2.49
CA GLU A 62 -9.10 -3.71 3.02
C GLU A 62 -8.15 -2.66 3.63
N GLU A 63 -7.91 -1.54 2.94
CA GLU A 63 -7.08 -0.45 3.44
C GLU A 63 -7.59 0.09 4.78
N GLU A 64 -8.88 0.33 4.91
CA GLU A 64 -9.49 0.80 6.15
C GLU A 64 -9.22 -0.17 7.32
N GLY A 65 -9.37 -1.49 7.08
CA GLY A 65 -9.05 -2.51 8.08
C GLY A 65 -7.59 -2.53 8.50
N VAL A 66 -6.67 -2.44 7.54
CA VAL A 66 -5.22 -2.40 7.81
C VAL A 66 -4.84 -1.12 8.56
N ARG A 67 -5.38 0.04 8.16
CA ARG A 67 -5.13 1.31 8.84
C ARG A 67 -5.64 1.30 10.28
N LEU A 68 -6.82 0.75 10.52
CA LEU A 68 -7.36 0.61 11.86
C LEU A 68 -6.44 -0.24 12.75
N ALA A 69 -5.99 -1.39 12.25
CA ALA A 69 -5.07 -2.25 13.00
C ALA A 69 -3.73 -1.55 13.30
N VAL A 70 -3.17 -0.84 12.33
CA VAL A 70 -1.93 -0.07 12.51
C VAL A 70 -2.12 1.05 13.53
N GLU A 71 -3.25 1.75 13.48
CA GLU A 71 -3.58 2.81 14.46
C GLU A 71 -3.68 2.25 15.88
N GLU A 72 -4.34 1.10 16.05
CA GLU A 72 -4.45 0.45 17.36
C GLU A 72 -3.10 -0.01 17.91
N ILE A 73 -2.22 -0.59 17.07
CA ILE A 73 -0.87 -0.98 17.45
C ILE A 73 -0.04 0.24 17.83
N ASN A 74 -0.08 1.29 17.02
CA ASN A 74 0.67 2.51 17.27
C ASN A 74 0.21 3.26 18.52
N LYS A 75 -1.08 3.19 18.88
CA LYS A 75 -1.59 3.74 20.15
C LYS A 75 -1.04 3.03 21.37
N LYS A 76 -0.77 1.73 21.29
CA LYS A 76 -0.14 0.97 22.38
C LYS A 76 1.33 1.34 22.58
N GLY A 77 2.01 1.80 21.53
CA GLY A 77 3.39 2.32 21.57
C GLY A 77 4.51 1.30 21.66
N ASP A 78 4.21 0.02 21.85
CA ASP A 78 5.22 -1.04 22.05
C ASP A 78 5.97 -1.40 20.76
N PHE A 79 5.29 -1.28 19.62
CA PHE A 79 5.83 -1.64 18.32
C PHE A 79 5.31 -0.70 17.23
N PRO A 80 5.92 0.49 17.06
CA PRO A 80 5.43 1.46 16.09
C PRO A 80 5.58 0.95 14.66
N ILE A 81 4.53 1.16 13.85
CA ILE A 81 4.45 0.76 12.44
C ILE A 81 4.39 2.00 11.55
N ASP A 82 5.21 2.02 10.51
CA ASP A 82 5.14 2.95 9.38
C ASP A 82 4.54 2.19 8.18
N LEU A 83 3.29 2.56 7.81
CA LEU A 83 2.54 1.88 6.76
C LEU A 83 2.75 2.57 5.42
N LEU A 84 3.35 1.86 4.47
CA LEU A 84 3.53 2.29 3.08
C LEU A 84 2.44 1.66 2.22
N VAL A 85 1.64 2.48 1.54
CA VAL A 85 0.48 2.03 0.76
C VAL A 85 0.73 2.26 -0.72
N GLU A 86 0.48 1.24 -1.56
CA GLU A 86 0.62 1.30 -3.00
C GLU A 86 -0.67 0.84 -3.70
N ASP A 87 -1.13 1.62 -4.67
CA ASP A 87 -2.29 1.31 -5.51
C ASP A 87 -1.88 0.40 -6.67
N THR A 88 -2.47 -0.78 -6.76
CA THR A 88 -2.23 -1.76 -7.83
C THR A 88 -3.33 -1.79 -8.88
N LYS A 89 -4.46 -1.14 -8.64
CA LYS A 89 -5.64 -1.13 -9.51
C LYS A 89 -6.17 -2.53 -9.86
N ALA A 90 -5.77 -3.56 -9.12
CA ALA A 90 -5.95 -4.99 -9.45
C ALA A 90 -5.30 -5.39 -10.79
N VAL A 91 -4.24 -4.70 -11.20
CA VAL A 91 -3.50 -4.97 -12.44
C VAL A 91 -2.17 -5.67 -12.11
N PRO A 92 -1.89 -6.87 -12.66
CA PRO A 92 -0.66 -7.62 -12.35
C PRO A 92 0.63 -6.83 -12.55
N ALA A 93 0.73 -6.03 -13.62
CA ALA A 93 1.92 -5.21 -13.90
C ALA A 93 2.12 -4.11 -12.85
N ASP A 94 1.04 -3.44 -12.42
CA ASP A 94 1.10 -2.43 -11.36
C ASP A 94 1.47 -3.06 -10.02
N SER A 95 0.95 -4.25 -9.72
CA SER A 95 1.31 -5.02 -8.53
C SER A 95 2.81 -5.38 -8.51
N MET A 96 3.37 -5.87 -9.63
CA MET A 96 4.81 -6.12 -9.73
C MET A 96 5.65 -4.87 -9.47
N ASN A 97 5.22 -3.70 -9.95
CA ASN A 97 5.92 -2.43 -9.73
C ASN A 97 5.80 -1.98 -8.27
N ALA A 98 4.62 -2.10 -7.68
CA ALA A 98 4.37 -1.81 -6.26
C ALA A 98 5.27 -2.67 -5.34
N MET A 99 5.38 -3.98 -5.62
CA MET A 99 6.26 -4.86 -4.84
C MET A 99 7.73 -4.45 -4.93
N LYS A 100 8.23 -4.15 -6.15
CA LYS A 100 9.62 -3.67 -6.31
C LYS A 100 9.88 -2.39 -5.52
N LYS A 101 8.93 -1.45 -5.52
CA LYS A 101 9.03 -0.21 -4.76
C LYS A 101 9.07 -0.46 -3.26
N LEU A 102 8.14 -1.26 -2.72
CA LEU A 102 8.11 -1.60 -1.30
C LEU A 102 9.38 -2.34 -0.84
N ILE A 103 9.92 -3.25 -1.66
CA ILE A 103 11.18 -3.93 -1.39
C ILE A 103 12.36 -2.92 -1.35
N GLN A 104 12.40 -1.94 -2.26
CA GLN A 104 13.40 -0.88 -2.25
C GLN A 104 13.29 0.01 -1.00
N GLU A 105 12.07 0.25 -0.51
CA GLU A 105 11.80 0.96 0.74
C GLU A 105 12.15 0.14 1.99
N LYS A 106 12.61 -1.11 1.81
CA LYS A 106 13.04 -2.03 2.87
C LYS A 106 11.94 -2.34 3.89
N VAL A 107 10.74 -2.61 3.40
CA VAL A 107 9.65 -3.08 4.27
C VAL A 107 9.99 -4.44 4.87
N SER A 108 9.57 -4.66 6.11
CA SER A 108 9.79 -5.91 6.85
C SER A 108 8.73 -6.97 6.54
N LEU A 109 7.55 -6.55 6.08
CA LEU A 109 6.41 -7.37 5.73
C LEU A 109 5.59 -6.66 4.66
N ILE A 110 4.96 -7.42 3.78
CA ILE A 110 3.96 -6.91 2.83
C ILE A 110 2.60 -7.53 3.17
N ILE A 111 1.56 -6.73 3.28
CA ILE A 111 0.16 -7.15 3.31
C ILE A 111 -0.39 -6.98 1.89
N GLY A 112 -0.73 -8.07 1.24
CA GLY A 112 -1.05 -8.17 -0.18
C GLY A 112 -0.10 -9.11 -0.92
N PRO A 113 -0.26 -9.30 -2.23
CA PRO A 113 -1.25 -8.69 -3.15
C PRO A 113 -2.71 -9.00 -2.82
N MET A 114 -3.62 -8.17 -3.39
CA MET A 114 -5.06 -8.29 -3.14
C MET A 114 -5.69 -9.44 -3.94
N THR A 115 -5.39 -9.57 -5.22
CA THR A 115 -6.01 -10.56 -6.10
C THR A 115 -5.08 -11.72 -6.45
N SER A 116 -5.66 -12.87 -6.79
CA SER A 116 -4.90 -14.06 -7.16
C SER A 116 -4.03 -13.87 -8.42
N ASN A 117 -4.48 -13.05 -9.37
CA ASN A 117 -3.68 -12.77 -10.57
C ASN A 117 -2.48 -11.88 -10.25
N GLU A 118 -2.64 -10.93 -9.35
CA GLU A 118 -1.54 -10.11 -8.84
C GLU A 118 -0.54 -10.98 -8.06
N ALA A 119 -1.03 -11.87 -7.19
CA ALA A 119 -0.21 -12.78 -6.40
C ALA A 119 0.64 -13.70 -7.27
N LYS A 120 0.05 -14.28 -8.33
CA LYS A 120 0.80 -15.09 -9.30
C LYS A 120 1.90 -14.31 -10.00
N ALA A 121 1.65 -13.05 -10.35
CA ALA A 121 2.61 -12.21 -11.06
C ALA A 121 3.72 -11.67 -10.15
N ALA A 122 3.36 -11.21 -8.96
CA ALA A 122 4.27 -10.54 -8.03
C ALA A 122 4.97 -11.51 -7.05
N GLY A 123 4.39 -12.67 -6.78
CA GLY A 123 4.91 -13.66 -5.83
C GLY A 123 6.37 -14.03 -6.05
N PRO A 124 6.84 -14.33 -7.27
CA PRO A 124 8.25 -14.61 -7.52
C PRO A 124 9.19 -13.44 -7.14
N ILE A 125 8.74 -12.19 -7.28
CA ILE A 125 9.52 -11.00 -6.91
C ILE A 125 9.66 -10.94 -5.39
N ILE A 126 8.56 -11.15 -4.66
CA ILE A 126 8.50 -11.18 -3.20
C ILE A 126 9.38 -12.31 -2.67
N GLN A 127 9.22 -13.52 -3.21
CA GLN A 127 9.99 -14.70 -2.82
C GLN A 127 11.50 -14.51 -3.03
N ASN A 128 11.91 -13.96 -4.17
CA ASN A 128 13.33 -13.70 -4.47
C ASN A 128 13.93 -12.65 -3.53
N ALA A 129 13.15 -11.66 -3.11
CA ALA A 129 13.58 -10.64 -2.15
C ALA A 129 13.59 -11.13 -0.71
N LYS A 130 13.02 -12.32 -0.42
CA LYS A 130 12.88 -12.88 0.93
C LYS A 130 12.14 -11.96 1.90
N VAL A 131 11.17 -11.20 1.40
CA VAL A 131 10.27 -10.38 2.20
C VAL A 131 9.01 -11.18 2.47
N PRO A 132 8.59 -11.42 3.72
CA PRO A 132 7.32 -12.08 4.01
C PRO A 132 6.13 -11.31 3.42
N SER A 133 5.16 -12.03 2.85
CA SER A 133 3.92 -11.47 2.32
C SER A 133 2.73 -12.20 2.92
N LEU A 134 1.76 -11.46 3.42
CA LEU A 134 0.48 -11.97 3.91
C LEU A 134 -0.65 -11.56 2.97
N GLU A 135 -1.17 -12.51 2.25
CA GLU A 135 -2.25 -12.32 1.29
C GLU A 135 -3.60 -12.53 1.99
N ILE A 136 -4.41 -11.48 2.08
CA ILE A 136 -5.64 -11.50 2.90
C ILE A 136 -6.88 -11.92 2.14
N SER A 137 -6.91 -11.76 0.81
CA SER A 137 -8.10 -12.04 -0.03
C SER A 137 -7.85 -12.97 -1.21
N VAL A 138 -6.62 -13.47 -1.36
CA VAL A 138 -6.24 -14.39 -2.45
C VAL A 138 -6.77 -15.80 -2.19
N THR A 139 -7.64 -16.32 -3.07
CA THR A 139 -8.33 -17.61 -2.89
C THR A 139 -7.89 -18.71 -3.86
N ALA A 140 -7.12 -18.38 -4.91
CA ALA A 140 -6.65 -19.37 -5.89
C ALA A 140 -5.74 -20.44 -5.26
N GLU A 141 -5.72 -21.60 -5.88
CA GLU A 141 -4.85 -22.69 -5.49
C GLU A 141 -3.37 -22.39 -5.78
N ASN A 142 -2.49 -23.07 -5.06
CA ASN A 142 -1.03 -23.10 -5.29
C ASN A 142 -0.33 -21.73 -5.16
N ILE A 143 -0.96 -20.75 -4.54
CA ILE A 143 -0.32 -19.44 -4.33
C ILE A 143 0.81 -19.55 -3.30
N THR A 144 0.58 -20.25 -2.19
CA THR A 144 1.61 -20.48 -1.16
C THR A 144 2.74 -21.40 -1.62
N ASP A 145 2.55 -22.14 -2.73
CA ASP A 145 3.58 -23.00 -3.31
C ASP A 145 4.63 -22.19 -4.11
N ILE A 146 4.39 -20.90 -4.34
CA ILE A 146 5.38 -19.99 -4.96
C ILE A 146 6.65 -19.91 -4.12
N GLY A 147 6.54 -19.99 -2.78
CA GLY A 147 7.69 -20.03 -1.90
C GLY A 147 7.38 -19.85 -0.41
N ASP A 148 8.43 -19.96 0.39
CA ASP A 148 8.39 -19.95 1.84
C ASP A 148 8.16 -18.56 2.47
N CYS A 149 8.17 -17.50 1.66
CA CYS A 149 7.84 -16.14 2.08
C CYS A 149 6.40 -15.73 1.77
N ILE A 150 5.58 -16.62 1.15
CA ILE A 150 4.21 -16.33 0.75
C ILE A 150 3.24 -17.00 1.70
N PHE A 151 2.51 -16.21 2.45
CA PHE A 151 1.51 -16.64 3.43
C PHE A 151 0.11 -16.19 3.01
N ARG A 152 -0.92 -16.90 3.46
CA ARG A 152 -2.30 -16.58 3.13
C ARG A 152 -3.21 -16.72 4.36
N ASN A 153 -4.10 -15.76 4.55
CA ASN A 153 -5.14 -15.79 5.58
C ASN A 153 -6.53 -16.15 5.03
N SER A 154 -6.71 -16.21 3.70
CA SER A 154 -7.96 -16.59 3.05
C SER A 154 -8.07 -18.10 2.83
N VAL A 155 -9.31 -18.62 2.82
CA VAL A 155 -9.57 -20.05 2.55
C VAL A 155 -9.53 -20.30 1.04
N PRO A 156 -8.85 -21.35 0.54
CA PRO A 156 -8.85 -21.72 -0.87
C PRO A 156 -10.26 -22.04 -1.39
N GLU A 157 -10.52 -21.71 -2.64
CA GLU A 157 -11.81 -21.99 -3.30
C GLU A 157 -12.16 -23.47 -3.29
N SER A 158 -11.20 -24.35 -3.48
CA SER A 158 -11.38 -25.81 -3.40
C SER A 158 -11.91 -26.29 -2.06
N LYS A 159 -11.71 -25.56 -0.99
CA LYS A 159 -12.21 -25.87 0.34
C LYS A 159 -13.57 -25.19 0.60
N ASN A 160 -13.72 -23.94 0.19
CA ASN A 160 -14.88 -23.13 0.51
C ASN A 160 -16.10 -23.47 -0.38
N ILE A 161 -15.92 -23.56 -1.71
CA ILE A 161 -17.03 -23.74 -2.67
C ILE A 161 -17.78 -25.06 -2.44
N PRO A 162 -17.11 -26.23 -2.35
CA PRO A 162 -17.85 -27.48 -2.12
C PRO A 162 -18.67 -27.50 -0.84
N GLN A 163 -18.14 -26.97 0.24
CA GLN A 163 -18.83 -26.89 1.52
C GLN A 163 -20.06 -25.97 1.44
N THR A 164 -19.90 -24.82 0.78
CA THR A 164 -20.99 -23.85 0.57
C THR A 164 -22.11 -24.47 -0.27
N VAL A 165 -21.77 -25.11 -1.40
CA VAL A 165 -22.72 -25.77 -2.29
C VAL A 165 -23.47 -26.90 -1.56
N GLN A 166 -22.75 -27.76 -0.84
CA GLN A 166 -23.38 -28.86 -0.08
C GLN A 166 -24.32 -28.34 1.00
N LYS A 167 -23.89 -27.33 1.75
CA LYS A 167 -24.69 -26.76 2.84
C LYS A 167 -25.94 -26.04 2.33
N THR A 168 -25.81 -25.25 1.26
CA THR A 168 -26.95 -24.56 0.66
C THR A 168 -27.93 -25.53 -0.02
N HIS A 169 -27.43 -26.58 -0.69
CA HIS A 169 -28.29 -27.64 -1.23
C HIS A 169 -29.11 -28.32 -0.12
N LYS A 170 -28.47 -28.68 1.00
CA LYS A 170 -29.14 -29.29 2.15
C LYS A 170 -30.20 -28.38 2.77
N LEU A 171 -29.98 -27.07 2.80
CA LEU A 171 -30.89 -26.11 3.39
C LEU A 171 -32.02 -25.72 2.47
N LEU A 172 -31.78 -25.55 1.18
CA LEU A 172 -32.73 -25.00 0.21
C LEU A 172 -33.34 -26.04 -0.73
N GLY A 173 -32.79 -27.27 -0.80
CA GLY A 173 -33.34 -28.36 -1.60
C GLY A 173 -33.36 -28.12 -3.12
N TYR A 174 -32.54 -27.16 -3.63
CA TYR A 174 -32.49 -26.83 -5.06
C TYR A 174 -31.97 -28.03 -5.90
N LYS A 175 -32.50 -28.17 -7.12
CA LYS A 175 -32.13 -29.23 -8.07
C LYS A 175 -31.31 -28.69 -9.24
N THR A 176 -31.29 -27.38 -9.44
CA THR A 176 -30.58 -26.70 -10.54
C THR A 176 -29.88 -25.47 -10.01
N ALA A 177 -28.75 -25.12 -10.63
CA ALA A 177 -28.00 -23.90 -10.35
C ALA A 177 -27.59 -23.25 -11.67
N ALA A 178 -27.44 -21.94 -11.68
CA ALA A 178 -26.87 -21.21 -12.81
C ALA A 178 -25.59 -20.47 -12.35
N ILE A 179 -24.64 -20.36 -13.28
CA ILE A 179 -23.44 -19.56 -13.10
C ILE A 179 -23.58 -18.37 -14.05
N LEU A 180 -23.44 -17.15 -13.52
CA LEU A 180 -23.51 -15.89 -14.26
C LEU A 180 -22.11 -15.32 -14.52
#